data_ba1371a4a59ba44e422b575456b05f95
#
_entry.id   ba1371a4a59ba44e422b575456b05f95
#
_cell.length_a   1.000
_cell.length_b   1.000
_cell.length_c   1.000
_cell.angle_alpha   90.00
_cell.angle_beta   90.00
_cell.angle_gamma   90.00
#
_symmetry.space_group_name_H-M   'P 1'
#
loop_
_entity.id
_entity.type
_entity.pdbx_description
1 polymer ?
#
loop_
_entity_poly.entity_id
_entity_poly.type
_entity_poly.pdbx_seq_one_letter_code
_entity_poly.pdbx_strand_id
1 'polypeptide(L)'
;HAVYNYSSGESKSRSNKKLTIDEKKEWKNILLSTGEASITNMADDKAGVSARVVTLEEQPYPDNYDFISLDHEFRENYGTLGIEFIKQYQSKKEEYKESFESYLRYFNEKGINEVMQRIGKCFALLQLTGEILNDIDGFEHDYYKIINQAYENMLKNNKTIDKPKQMLEDMLQYLDAHRNNITGDGYSHVKNGEIKAVYKRGYLCILGDTVKDILGHEMYTTTKQWDKKGYLVKNEKDR
;
A
#
# COMPACT_ATOMS: atom_id res chain seq x y z
N HIS A 1 11.41 -5.31 5.60
CA HIS A 1 11.71 -4.76 6.95
C HIS A 1 12.19 -3.30 6.96
N ALA A 2 12.96 -2.83 5.94
CA ALA A 2 13.47 -1.44 5.91
C ALA A 2 12.34 -0.39 5.94
N VAL A 3 11.31 -0.54 5.10
CA VAL A 3 10.16 0.38 5.04
C VAL A 3 9.45 0.50 6.39
N TYR A 4 9.22 -0.62 7.07
CA TYR A 4 8.58 -0.61 8.40
C TYR A 4 9.43 0.13 9.44
N ASN A 5 10.73 -0.16 9.49
CA ASN A 5 11.63 0.49 10.43
C ASN A 5 11.69 2.02 10.17
N TYR A 6 11.72 2.42 8.90
CA TYR A 6 11.75 3.83 8.55
C TYR A 6 10.42 4.52 8.89
N SER A 7 9.29 3.91 8.55
CA SER A 7 7.96 4.47 8.78
C SER A 7 7.53 4.48 10.25
N SER A 8 8.24 3.76 11.15
CA SER A 8 7.97 3.83 12.59
C SER A 8 8.37 5.18 13.19
N GLY A 9 9.27 5.92 12.53
CA GLY A 9 9.77 7.21 13.03
C GLY A 9 10.73 7.10 14.22
N GLU A 10 11.10 5.88 14.60
CA GLU A 10 12.00 5.63 15.74
C GLU A 10 12.97 4.48 15.50
N SER A 11 14.14 4.55 16.13
CA SER A 11 15.12 3.46 16.08
C SER A 11 14.68 2.28 16.95
N LYS A 12 15.16 1.07 16.58
CA LYS A 12 14.99 -0.10 17.45
C LYS A 12 15.72 0.12 18.77
N SER A 13 15.08 -0.25 19.88
CA SER A 13 15.74 -0.33 21.18
C SER A 13 16.85 -1.38 21.14
N ARG A 14 18.06 -1.01 21.49
CA ARG A 14 19.21 -1.92 21.57
C ARG A 14 19.83 -1.83 22.96
N SER A 15 20.22 -2.98 23.49
CA SER A 15 21.04 -3.05 24.69
C SER A 15 22.48 -2.66 24.31
N ASN A 16 23.11 -1.81 25.11
CA ASN A 16 24.51 -1.46 24.93
C ASN A 16 25.42 -2.41 25.71
N LYS A 17 26.74 -2.27 25.55
CA LYS A 17 27.73 -3.11 26.24
C LYS A 17 27.67 -3.01 27.78
N LYS A 18 26.99 -2.02 28.33
CA LYS A 18 26.78 -1.83 29.77
C LYS A 18 25.44 -2.40 30.27
N LEU A 19 24.73 -3.18 29.44
CA LEU A 19 23.41 -3.75 29.73
C LEU A 19 22.32 -2.70 30.03
N THR A 20 22.52 -1.46 29.60
CA THR A 20 21.48 -0.43 29.60
C THR A 20 20.85 -0.31 28.21
N ILE A 21 19.66 0.22 28.13
CA ILE A 21 18.98 0.46 26.86
C ILE A 21 19.50 1.77 26.29
N ASP A 22 19.96 1.75 25.02
CA ASP A 22 20.33 2.97 24.33
C ASP A 22 19.10 3.87 24.11
N GLU A 23 19.30 5.18 24.17
CA GLU A 23 18.26 6.16 23.86
C GLU A 23 17.73 5.92 22.43
N LYS A 24 16.42 5.87 22.32
CA LYS A 24 15.77 5.80 21.01
C LYS A 24 16.00 7.10 20.24
N LYS A 25 16.45 6.96 18.99
CA LYS A 25 16.50 8.07 18.06
C LYS A 25 15.17 8.17 17.33
N GLU A 26 14.64 9.38 17.24
CA GLU A 26 13.40 9.66 16.54
C GLU A 26 13.66 10.51 15.29
N TRP A 27 12.83 10.34 14.28
CA TRP A 27 12.84 11.17 13.07
C TRP A 27 11.44 11.43 12.56
N LYS A 28 11.25 12.62 11.98
CA LYS A 28 10.01 13.06 11.32
C LYS A 28 10.41 13.64 9.98
N ASN A 29 10.46 12.78 8.95
CA ASN A 29 10.85 13.19 7.61
C ASN A 29 10.15 12.31 6.58
N ILE A 30 10.27 12.70 5.31
CA ILE A 30 9.79 11.95 4.16
C ILE A 30 11.01 11.38 3.45
N LEU A 31 10.94 10.10 3.05
CA LEU A 31 11.94 9.46 2.21
C LEU A 31 11.46 9.51 0.75
N LEU A 32 12.26 10.14 -0.10
CA LEU A 32 12.11 10.05 -1.56
C LEU A 32 13.08 9.00 -2.06
N SER A 33 12.61 8.12 -2.93
CA SER A 33 13.42 7.07 -3.55
C SER A 33 13.04 6.94 -5.01
N THR A 34 14.03 6.74 -5.87
CA THR A 34 13.86 6.42 -7.29
C THR A 34 14.41 5.02 -7.56
N GLY A 35 13.87 4.35 -8.57
CA GLY A 35 14.32 3.02 -8.97
C GLY A 35 13.56 2.51 -10.18
N GLU A 36 14.08 1.48 -10.83
CA GLU A 36 13.48 0.84 -12.01
C GLU A 36 12.24 0.01 -11.67
N ALA A 37 12.10 -0.38 -10.40
CA ALA A 37 10.96 -1.15 -9.91
C ALA A 37 10.45 -0.59 -8.58
N SER A 38 9.15 -0.67 -8.38
CA SER A 38 8.52 -0.25 -7.12
C SER A 38 9.04 -1.08 -5.93
N ILE A 39 9.36 -0.42 -4.83
CA ILE A 39 9.69 -1.08 -3.56
C ILE A 39 8.57 -2.03 -3.10
N THR A 40 7.32 -1.74 -3.45
CA THR A 40 6.17 -2.60 -3.13
C THR A 40 6.23 -3.96 -3.83
N ASN A 41 6.83 -4.02 -5.03
CA ASN A 41 6.99 -5.26 -5.77
C ASN A 41 8.08 -6.17 -5.20
N MET A 42 9.01 -5.60 -4.44
CA MET A 42 10.13 -6.33 -3.81
C MET A 42 9.79 -6.82 -2.39
N ALA A 43 8.60 -6.54 -1.89
CA ALA A 43 8.22 -6.86 -0.52
C ALA A 43 7.41 -8.14 -0.44
N ASP A 44 7.74 -9.01 0.53
CA ASP A 44 6.96 -10.21 0.85
C ASP A 44 5.55 -9.84 1.36
N ASP A 45 5.46 -8.79 2.20
CA ASP A 45 4.19 -8.21 2.67
C ASP A 45 3.83 -6.97 1.85
N LYS A 46 3.26 -7.19 0.68
CA LYS A 46 2.87 -6.12 -0.24
C LYS A 46 1.86 -5.15 0.38
N ALA A 47 0.86 -5.63 1.09
CA ALA A 47 -0.21 -4.80 1.66
C ALA A 47 0.33 -3.84 2.75
N GLY A 48 1.16 -4.34 3.66
CA GLY A 48 1.74 -3.53 4.72
C GLY A 48 2.74 -2.49 4.23
N VAL A 49 3.53 -2.81 3.20
CA VAL A 49 4.44 -1.87 2.56
C VAL A 49 3.67 -0.84 1.74
N SER A 50 2.69 -1.27 0.95
CA SER A 50 1.86 -0.38 0.13
C SER A 50 1.06 0.63 0.96
N ALA A 51 0.72 0.31 2.21
CA ALA A 51 0.08 1.28 3.12
C ALA A 51 1.01 2.42 3.60
N ARG A 52 2.30 2.38 3.24
CA ARG A 52 3.35 3.31 3.72
C ARG A 52 4.15 3.95 2.58
N VAL A 53 3.93 3.51 1.35
CA VAL A 53 4.69 3.96 0.18
C VAL A 53 3.71 4.49 -0.87
N VAL A 54 3.88 5.74 -1.23
CA VAL A 54 3.23 6.32 -2.41
C VAL A 54 4.14 6.04 -3.60
N THR A 55 3.68 5.21 -4.54
CA THR A 55 4.42 4.90 -5.76
C THR A 55 3.86 5.75 -6.91
N LEU A 56 4.73 6.50 -7.58
CA LEU A 56 4.42 7.21 -8.81
C LEU A 56 5.18 6.51 -9.94
N GLU A 57 4.45 6.01 -10.93
CA GLU A 57 5.00 5.19 -12.02
C GLU A 57 5.09 5.96 -13.35
N GLU A 58 4.79 7.25 -13.32
CA GLU A 58 4.84 8.11 -14.49
C GLU A 58 6.24 8.69 -14.69
N GLN A 59 6.60 8.90 -15.97
CA GLN A 59 7.84 9.58 -16.30
C GLN A 59 7.74 11.05 -15.86
N PRO A 60 8.62 11.53 -14.97
CA PRO A 60 8.48 12.86 -14.38
C PRO A 60 8.85 14.01 -15.34
N TYR A 61 9.55 13.70 -16.42
CA TYR A 61 10.03 14.68 -17.39
C TYR A 61 9.70 14.24 -18.81
N PRO A 62 9.44 15.17 -19.74
CA PRO A 62 9.28 14.85 -21.16
C PRO A 62 10.59 14.32 -21.75
N ASP A 63 10.47 13.55 -22.84
CA ASP A 63 11.63 13.14 -23.64
C ASP A 63 12.39 14.39 -24.08
N ASN A 64 13.70 14.34 -24.10
CA ASN A 64 14.59 15.46 -24.45
C ASN A 64 14.57 16.64 -23.45
N TYR A 65 14.25 16.40 -22.17
CA TYR A 65 14.37 17.45 -21.17
C TYR A 65 15.83 17.87 -20.95
N ASP A 66 16.09 19.18 -20.86
CA ASP A 66 17.43 19.72 -20.62
C ASP A 66 17.82 19.63 -19.14
N PHE A 67 18.38 18.48 -18.74
CA PHE A 67 18.85 18.26 -17.38
C PHE A 67 20.07 19.09 -16.99
N ILE A 68 20.85 19.59 -17.96
CA ILE A 68 22.03 20.42 -17.68
C ILE A 68 21.58 21.79 -17.21
N SER A 69 20.64 22.40 -17.90
CA SER A 69 20.04 23.68 -17.49
C SER A 69 19.34 23.54 -16.14
N LEU A 70 18.59 22.44 -15.94
CA LEU A 70 17.92 22.19 -14.65
C LEU A 70 18.92 22.07 -13.49
N ASP A 71 20.03 21.35 -13.65
CA ASP A 71 21.05 21.20 -12.61
C ASP A 71 21.70 22.57 -12.29
N HIS A 72 21.95 23.39 -13.30
CA HIS A 72 22.46 24.74 -13.12
C HIS A 72 21.47 25.62 -12.31
N GLU A 73 20.19 25.62 -12.70
CA GLU A 73 19.14 26.37 -12.01
C GLU A 73 18.99 25.94 -10.55
N PHE A 74 19.05 24.65 -10.28
CA PHE A 74 19.00 24.15 -8.89
C PHE A 74 20.21 24.59 -8.06
N ARG A 75 21.39 24.65 -8.64
CA ARG A 75 22.61 25.08 -7.91
C ARG A 75 22.56 26.55 -7.55
N GLU A 76 22.00 27.36 -8.42
CA GLU A 76 21.92 28.82 -8.21
C GLU A 76 20.74 29.22 -7.29
N ASN A 77 19.66 28.44 -7.26
CA ASN A 77 18.40 28.83 -6.63
C ASN A 77 17.94 27.88 -5.50
N TYR A 78 18.82 27.03 -4.97
CA TYR A 78 18.40 26.07 -3.92
C TYR A 78 17.97 26.77 -2.62
N GLY A 79 16.97 26.18 -1.95
CA GLY A 79 16.54 26.56 -0.60
C GLY A 79 15.63 27.78 -0.51
N THR A 80 15.44 28.56 -1.57
CA THR A 80 14.63 29.79 -1.56
C THR A 80 13.14 29.47 -1.33
N LEU A 81 12.58 28.53 -2.08
CA LEU A 81 11.17 28.15 -2.01
C LEU A 81 10.77 27.66 -0.61
N GLY A 82 11.62 26.92 0.08
CA GLY A 82 11.32 26.39 1.41
C GLY A 82 11.04 27.49 2.45
N ILE A 83 11.75 28.60 2.37
CA ILE A 83 11.56 29.76 3.25
C ILE A 83 10.20 30.43 2.97
N GLU A 84 9.88 30.66 1.70
CA GLU A 84 8.61 31.27 1.29
C GLU A 84 7.43 30.34 1.62
N PHE A 85 7.57 29.04 1.41
CA PHE A 85 6.56 28.05 1.80
C PHE A 85 6.24 28.11 3.31
N ILE A 86 7.26 28.18 4.17
CA ILE A 86 7.07 28.26 5.61
C ILE A 86 6.37 29.57 6.00
N LYS A 87 6.79 30.70 5.42
CA LYS A 87 6.15 32.00 5.66
C LYS A 87 4.67 31.96 5.25
N GLN A 88 4.39 31.42 4.06
CA GLN A 88 3.02 31.30 3.55
C GLN A 88 2.18 30.41 4.46
N TYR A 89 2.68 29.23 4.84
CA TYR A 89 1.99 28.36 5.80
C TYR A 89 1.69 29.06 7.13
N GLN A 90 2.65 29.80 7.67
CA GLN A 90 2.47 30.51 8.95
C GLN A 90 1.45 31.63 8.85
N SER A 91 1.35 32.32 7.72
CA SER A 91 0.43 33.45 7.52
C SER A 91 -1.05 33.04 7.56
N LYS A 92 -1.37 31.81 7.10
CA LYS A 92 -2.75 31.28 7.02
C LYS A 92 -2.91 29.94 7.75
N LYS A 93 -2.17 29.74 8.83
CA LYS A 93 -2.05 28.44 9.50
C LYS A 93 -3.39 27.78 9.87
N GLU A 94 -4.34 28.55 10.37
CA GLU A 94 -5.65 27.99 10.79
C GLU A 94 -6.51 27.63 9.57
N GLU A 95 -6.50 28.42 8.49
CA GLU A 95 -7.18 28.12 7.24
C GLU A 95 -6.65 26.81 6.63
N TYR A 96 -5.32 26.66 6.56
CA TYR A 96 -4.67 25.44 6.05
C TYR A 96 -4.95 24.19 6.90
N LYS A 97 -5.19 24.35 8.19
CA LYS A 97 -5.64 23.22 9.02
C LYS A 97 -7.05 22.78 8.65
N GLU A 98 -7.96 23.72 8.41
CA GLU A 98 -9.33 23.41 7.98
C GLU A 98 -9.32 22.73 6.59
N SER A 99 -8.52 23.27 5.67
CA SER A 99 -8.30 22.66 4.35
C SER A 99 -7.78 21.22 4.49
N PHE A 100 -6.79 20.98 5.34
CA PHE A 100 -6.22 19.66 5.58
C PHE A 100 -7.27 18.66 6.09
N GLU A 101 -8.10 19.06 7.06
CA GLU A 101 -9.18 18.20 7.58
C GLU A 101 -10.22 17.89 6.49
N SER A 102 -10.50 18.84 5.60
CA SER A 102 -11.37 18.63 4.44
C SER A 102 -10.76 17.62 3.46
N TYR A 103 -9.48 17.74 3.13
CA TYR A 103 -8.77 16.81 2.26
C TYR A 103 -8.65 15.42 2.87
N LEU A 104 -8.43 15.32 4.18
CA LEU A 104 -8.43 14.03 4.89
C LEU A 104 -9.76 13.30 4.72
N ARG A 105 -10.88 13.99 4.91
CA ARG A 105 -12.22 13.40 4.71
C ARG A 105 -12.41 12.96 3.27
N TYR A 106 -12.08 13.83 2.31
CA TYR A 106 -12.23 13.56 0.88
C TYR A 106 -11.48 12.29 0.44
N PHE A 107 -10.19 12.17 0.76
CA PHE A 107 -9.40 11.01 0.37
C PHE A 107 -9.75 9.74 1.18
N ASN A 108 -10.20 9.89 2.42
CA ASN A 108 -10.67 8.76 3.21
C ASN A 108 -11.97 8.16 2.66
N GLU A 109 -12.91 8.99 2.22
CA GLU A 109 -14.17 8.56 1.60
C GLU A 109 -13.93 7.87 0.24
N LYS A 110 -12.97 8.35 -0.53
CA LYS A 110 -12.55 7.71 -1.79
C LYS A 110 -11.79 6.39 -1.59
N GLY A 111 -11.24 6.13 -0.41
CA GLY A 111 -10.45 4.94 -0.12
C GLY A 111 -11.29 3.67 -0.12
N ILE A 112 -11.07 2.78 -1.09
CA ILE A 112 -11.81 1.52 -1.28
C ILE A 112 -11.47 0.43 -0.27
N ASN A 113 -10.38 0.58 0.46
CA ASN A 113 -9.91 -0.35 1.50
C ASN A 113 -9.04 0.37 2.53
N GLU A 114 -8.69 -0.32 3.63
CA GLU A 114 -7.89 0.24 4.72
C GLU A 114 -6.50 0.75 4.27
N VAL A 115 -5.88 0.11 3.28
CA VAL A 115 -4.59 0.53 2.71
C VAL A 115 -4.74 1.89 2.04
N MET A 116 -5.75 2.04 1.19
CA MET A 116 -6.00 3.30 0.47
C MET A 116 -6.46 4.42 1.39
N GLN A 117 -7.21 4.12 2.45
CA GLN A 117 -7.57 5.10 3.48
C GLN A 117 -6.33 5.63 4.23
N ARG A 118 -5.35 4.75 4.53
CA ARG A 118 -4.08 5.18 5.15
C ARG A 118 -3.25 6.05 4.21
N ILE A 119 -3.15 5.66 2.94
CA ILE A 119 -2.47 6.45 1.91
C ILE A 119 -3.19 7.78 1.66
N GLY A 120 -4.50 7.83 1.81
CA GLY A 120 -5.29 9.04 1.71
C GLY A 120 -4.75 10.20 2.53
N LYS A 121 -4.13 9.93 3.69
CA LYS A 121 -3.45 10.96 4.50
C LYS A 121 -2.27 11.59 3.76
N CYS A 122 -1.50 10.79 3.03
CA CYS A 122 -0.37 11.30 2.25
C CYS A 122 -0.87 12.20 1.12
N PHE A 123 -1.94 11.79 0.45
CA PHE A 123 -2.54 12.59 -0.62
C PHE A 123 -3.22 13.86 -0.11
N ALA A 124 -3.83 13.83 1.08
CA ALA A 124 -4.33 15.03 1.73
C ALA A 124 -3.20 16.03 2.04
N LEU A 125 -2.03 15.53 2.48
CA LEU A 125 -0.87 16.38 2.72
C LEU A 125 -0.30 16.95 1.41
N LEU A 126 -0.23 16.15 0.34
CA LEU A 126 0.18 16.61 -0.98
C LEU A 126 -0.77 17.69 -1.50
N GLN A 127 -2.09 17.50 -1.33
CA GLN A 127 -3.10 18.47 -1.76
C GLN A 127 -2.97 19.80 -1.00
N LEU A 128 -2.76 19.74 0.32
CA LEU A 128 -2.48 20.92 1.12
C LEU A 128 -1.18 21.61 0.65
N THR A 129 -0.13 20.83 0.36
CA THR A 129 1.13 21.38 -0.16
C THR A 129 0.91 22.11 -1.48
N GLY A 130 0.10 21.56 -2.38
CA GLY A 130 -0.27 22.21 -3.63
C GLY A 130 -1.05 23.50 -3.44
N GLU A 131 -1.98 23.53 -2.48
CA GLU A 131 -2.73 24.75 -2.11
C GLU A 131 -1.79 25.86 -1.63
N ILE A 132 -0.86 25.52 -0.70
CA ILE A 132 0.12 26.48 -0.18
C ILE A 132 1.04 27.01 -1.29
N LEU A 133 1.45 26.13 -2.23
CA LEU A 133 2.27 26.55 -3.37
C LEU A 133 1.50 27.49 -4.29
N ASN A 134 0.22 27.24 -4.56
CA ASN A 134 -0.61 28.15 -5.38
C ASN A 134 -0.80 29.54 -4.74
N ASP A 135 -0.63 29.64 -3.43
CA ASP A 135 -0.66 30.93 -2.73
C ASP A 135 0.70 31.67 -2.80
N ILE A 136 1.72 31.07 -3.43
CA ILE A 136 3.02 31.68 -3.68
C ILE A 136 3.12 32.08 -5.15
N ASP A 137 3.44 33.34 -5.42
CA ASP A 137 3.57 33.87 -6.78
C ASP A 137 4.52 33.01 -7.65
N GLY A 138 4.08 32.68 -8.86
CA GLY A 138 4.86 31.89 -9.80
C GLY A 138 4.67 30.38 -9.73
N PHE A 139 3.81 29.87 -8.83
CA PHE A 139 3.51 28.43 -8.67
C PHE A 139 2.05 28.07 -9.00
N GLU A 140 1.45 28.75 -9.95
CA GLU A 140 0.05 28.55 -10.35
C GLU A 140 -0.12 27.28 -11.20
N HIS A 141 -0.44 26.17 -10.55
CA HIS A 141 -0.72 24.88 -11.19
C HIS A 141 -2.03 24.29 -10.69
N ASP A 142 -2.67 23.46 -11.50
CA ASP A 142 -3.83 22.67 -11.09
C ASP A 142 -3.39 21.44 -10.27
N TYR A 143 -2.86 21.70 -9.07
CA TYR A 143 -2.43 20.64 -8.15
C TYR A 143 -3.58 19.72 -7.76
N TYR A 144 -4.81 20.24 -7.68
CA TYR A 144 -5.98 19.45 -7.38
C TYR A 144 -6.19 18.32 -8.41
N LYS A 145 -6.14 18.66 -9.69
CA LYS A 145 -6.28 17.70 -10.78
C LYS A 145 -5.14 16.68 -10.79
N ILE A 146 -3.89 17.15 -10.68
CA ILE A 146 -2.69 16.30 -10.72
C ILE A 146 -2.71 15.28 -9.58
N ILE A 147 -2.97 15.72 -8.37
CA ILE A 147 -2.93 14.87 -7.17
C ILE A 147 -4.11 13.89 -7.16
N ASN A 148 -5.30 14.32 -7.58
CA ASN A 148 -6.43 13.41 -7.72
C ASN A 148 -6.19 12.35 -8.78
N GLN A 149 -5.60 12.69 -9.91
CA GLN A 149 -5.26 11.72 -10.95
C GLN A 149 -4.25 10.69 -10.44
N ALA A 150 -3.21 11.13 -9.72
CA ALA A 150 -2.24 10.24 -9.10
C ALA A 150 -2.90 9.30 -8.07
N TYR A 151 -3.83 9.81 -7.26
CA TYR A 151 -4.59 8.98 -6.31
C TYR A 151 -5.48 7.95 -7.02
N GLU A 152 -6.17 8.34 -8.07
CA GLU A 152 -7.00 7.43 -8.86
C GLU A 152 -6.19 6.34 -9.57
N ASN A 153 -4.99 6.67 -10.07
CA ASN A 153 -4.07 5.70 -10.62
C ASN A 153 -3.61 4.71 -9.54
N MET A 154 -3.28 5.20 -8.35
CA MET A 154 -3.00 4.31 -7.21
C MET A 154 -4.21 3.45 -6.83
N LEU A 155 -5.42 3.97 -6.83
CA LEU A 155 -6.63 3.18 -6.57
C LEU A 155 -6.79 2.04 -7.59
N LYS A 156 -6.53 2.31 -8.87
CA LYS A 156 -6.60 1.28 -9.93
C LYS A 156 -5.54 0.20 -9.72
N ASN A 157 -4.31 0.60 -9.45
CA ASN A 157 -3.19 -0.32 -9.24
C ASN A 157 -3.33 -1.10 -7.92
N ASN A 158 -3.91 -0.49 -6.89
CA ASN A 158 -4.13 -1.11 -5.59
C ASN A 158 -5.44 -1.91 -5.47
N LYS A 159 -6.31 -1.93 -6.47
CA LYS A 159 -7.42 -2.92 -6.53
C LYS A 159 -6.92 -4.36 -6.42
N THR A 160 -5.67 -4.60 -6.76
CA THR A 160 -4.99 -5.90 -6.64
C THR A 160 -4.44 -6.18 -5.24
N ILE A 161 -4.45 -5.23 -4.29
CA ILE A 161 -3.90 -5.40 -2.94
C ILE A 161 -4.99 -5.79 -1.92
N ASP A 162 -6.02 -6.45 -2.35
CA ASP A 162 -6.84 -7.25 -1.45
C ASP A 162 -6.07 -8.56 -1.18
N LYS A 163 -5.10 -8.52 -0.25
CA LYS A 163 -4.27 -9.67 0.09
C LYS A 163 -5.10 -10.93 0.32
N PRO A 164 -6.24 -10.91 1.07
CA PRO A 164 -7.10 -12.07 1.19
C PRO A 164 -7.66 -12.57 -0.14
N LYS A 165 -8.04 -11.68 -1.03
CA LYS A 165 -8.54 -12.05 -2.36
C LYS A 165 -7.43 -12.65 -3.21
N GLN A 166 -6.24 -12.02 -3.21
CA GLN A 166 -5.08 -12.55 -3.92
C GLN A 166 -4.69 -13.94 -3.42
N MET A 167 -4.65 -14.15 -2.10
CA MET A 167 -4.37 -15.46 -1.52
C MET A 167 -5.42 -16.52 -1.88
N LEU A 168 -6.68 -16.12 -2.07
CA LEU A 168 -7.71 -17.03 -2.59
C LEU A 168 -7.46 -17.36 -4.05
N GLU A 169 -7.13 -16.38 -4.87
CA GLU A 169 -6.80 -16.57 -6.28
C GLU A 169 -5.57 -17.47 -6.45
N ASP A 170 -4.51 -17.24 -5.68
CA ASP A 170 -3.29 -18.07 -5.66
C ASP A 170 -3.62 -19.53 -5.26
N MET A 171 -4.48 -19.72 -4.25
CA MET A 171 -4.95 -21.02 -3.82
C MET A 171 -5.76 -21.73 -4.93
N LEU A 172 -6.65 -21.02 -5.61
CA LEU A 172 -7.43 -21.58 -6.71
C LEU A 172 -6.52 -21.94 -7.91
N GLN A 173 -5.52 -21.12 -8.23
CA GLN A 173 -4.51 -21.45 -9.24
C GLN A 173 -3.69 -22.68 -8.86
N TYR A 174 -3.28 -22.79 -7.61
CA TYR A 174 -2.58 -23.97 -7.10
C TYR A 174 -3.43 -25.23 -7.29
N LEU A 175 -4.72 -25.18 -6.92
CA LEU A 175 -5.63 -26.32 -7.10
C LEU A 175 -5.88 -26.65 -8.58
N ASP A 176 -5.96 -25.65 -9.45
CA ASP A 176 -6.08 -25.87 -10.89
C ASP A 176 -4.86 -26.59 -11.47
N ALA A 177 -3.67 -26.20 -11.05
CA ALA A 177 -2.42 -26.89 -11.40
C ALA A 177 -2.36 -28.33 -10.85
N HIS A 178 -3.10 -28.64 -9.78
CA HIS A 178 -3.17 -29.94 -9.12
C HIS A 178 -4.54 -30.63 -9.31
N ARG A 179 -5.18 -30.45 -10.45
CA ARG A 179 -6.52 -31.01 -10.76
C ARG A 179 -6.63 -32.50 -10.52
N ASN A 180 -5.56 -33.26 -10.77
CA ASN A 180 -5.52 -34.70 -10.55
C ASN A 180 -5.58 -35.09 -9.05
N ASN A 181 -5.43 -34.13 -8.14
CA ASN A 181 -5.54 -34.30 -6.69
C ASN A 181 -6.89 -33.81 -6.15
N ILE A 182 -7.84 -33.47 -7.06
CA ILE A 182 -9.20 -33.11 -6.70
C ILE A 182 -10.11 -34.33 -6.99
N THR A 183 -11.02 -34.63 -6.08
CA THR A 183 -12.01 -35.70 -6.24
C THR A 183 -13.44 -35.16 -6.06
N GLY A 184 -14.45 -35.95 -6.42
CA GLY A 184 -15.88 -35.62 -6.21
C GLY A 184 -16.65 -35.43 -7.49
N ASP A 185 -17.73 -34.63 -7.45
CA ASP A 185 -18.67 -34.49 -8.56
C ASP A 185 -17.97 -33.93 -9.82
N GLY A 186 -17.93 -34.71 -10.90
CA GLY A 186 -17.28 -34.33 -12.16
C GLY A 186 -15.76 -34.50 -12.20
N TYR A 187 -15.14 -35.00 -11.14
CA TYR A 187 -13.70 -35.30 -11.07
C TYR A 187 -13.44 -36.81 -11.04
N SER A 188 -12.35 -37.24 -11.66
CA SER A 188 -11.91 -38.62 -11.60
C SER A 188 -11.44 -39.00 -10.20
N HIS A 189 -11.59 -40.28 -9.84
CA HIS A 189 -11.08 -40.75 -8.56
C HIS A 189 -9.55 -40.66 -8.51
N VAL A 190 -8.98 -40.08 -7.44
CA VAL A 190 -7.52 -39.99 -7.26
C VAL A 190 -7.00 -41.40 -6.99
N LYS A 191 -6.29 -42.00 -7.98
CA LYS A 191 -5.79 -43.38 -7.89
C LYS A 191 -4.48 -43.51 -7.09
N ASN A 192 -3.61 -42.50 -7.21
CA ASN A 192 -2.33 -42.45 -6.51
C ASN A 192 -2.02 -40.99 -6.21
N GLY A 193 -1.97 -40.62 -4.96
CA GLY A 193 -1.64 -39.25 -4.55
C GLY A 193 -2.51 -38.74 -3.39
N GLU A 194 -2.10 -37.63 -2.86
CA GLU A 194 -2.78 -36.95 -1.76
C GLU A 194 -3.98 -36.16 -2.31
N ILE A 195 -5.15 -36.35 -1.71
CA ILE A 195 -6.32 -35.53 -2.04
C ILE A 195 -6.12 -34.16 -1.43
N LYS A 196 -6.23 -33.11 -2.26
CA LYS A 196 -6.06 -31.70 -1.85
C LYS A 196 -7.39 -30.98 -1.68
N ALA A 197 -8.39 -31.36 -2.47
CA ALA A 197 -9.74 -30.80 -2.40
C ALA A 197 -10.81 -31.80 -2.86
N VAL A 198 -12.04 -31.58 -2.40
CA VAL A 198 -13.22 -32.36 -2.80
C VAL A 198 -14.26 -31.41 -3.38
N TYR A 199 -14.71 -31.66 -4.60
CA TYR A 199 -15.82 -30.93 -5.20
C TYR A 199 -17.12 -31.67 -4.93
N LYS A 200 -18.06 -31.06 -4.25
CA LYS A 200 -19.33 -31.71 -3.88
C LYS A 200 -20.47 -30.71 -3.82
N ARG A 201 -21.57 -31.03 -4.51
CA ARG A 201 -22.80 -30.22 -4.53
C ARG A 201 -22.57 -28.74 -4.91
N GLY A 202 -21.69 -28.48 -5.87
CA GLY A 202 -21.37 -27.13 -6.31
C GLY A 202 -20.36 -26.36 -5.45
N TYR A 203 -19.80 -27.00 -4.42
CA TYR A 203 -18.79 -26.39 -3.53
C TYR A 203 -17.44 -27.08 -3.66
N LEU A 204 -16.38 -26.29 -3.66
CA LEU A 204 -15.00 -26.76 -3.58
C LEU A 204 -14.57 -26.77 -2.10
N CYS A 205 -14.47 -27.97 -1.53
CA CYS A 205 -14.03 -28.17 -0.14
C CYS A 205 -12.52 -28.44 -0.15
N ILE A 206 -11.72 -27.46 0.26
CA ILE A 206 -10.26 -27.59 0.34
C ILE A 206 -9.89 -28.22 1.67
N LEU A 207 -9.00 -29.23 1.63
CA LEU A 207 -8.58 -29.91 2.86
C LEU A 207 -7.73 -28.98 3.74
N GLY A 208 -7.90 -29.07 5.05
CA GLY A 208 -7.24 -28.20 6.02
C GLY A 208 -5.71 -28.22 5.92
N ASP A 209 -5.11 -29.39 5.66
CA ASP A 209 -3.67 -29.51 5.45
C ASP A 209 -3.22 -28.76 4.18
N THR A 210 -3.97 -28.83 3.08
CA THR A 210 -3.70 -28.06 1.86
C THR A 210 -3.77 -26.55 2.14
N VAL A 211 -4.78 -26.11 2.89
CA VAL A 211 -4.91 -24.69 3.28
C VAL A 211 -3.71 -24.27 4.13
N LYS A 212 -3.30 -25.10 5.07
CA LYS A 212 -2.15 -24.86 5.96
C LYS A 212 -0.83 -24.80 5.18
N ASP A 213 -0.63 -25.69 4.22
CA ASP A 213 0.58 -25.74 3.40
C ASP A 213 0.73 -24.48 2.54
N ILE A 214 -0.37 -23.95 2.01
CA ILE A 214 -0.38 -22.77 1.14
C ILE A 214 -0.29 -21.48 1.96
N LEU A 215 -1.09 -21.35 3.03
CA LEU A 215 -1.20 -20.12 3.80
C LEU A 215 -0.21 -20.03 4.98
N GLY A 216 0.36 -21.16 5.40
CA GLY A 216 1.32 -21.23 6.50
C GLY A 216 0.79 -20.56 7.78
N HIS A 217 1.59 -19.67 8.34
CA HIS A 217 1.25 -18.95 9.58
C HIS A 217 0.09 -17.92 9.41
N GLU A 218 -0.25 -17.55 8.16
CA GLU A 218 -1.35 -16.62 7.89
C GLU A 218 -2.72 -17.31 7.78
N MET A 219 -2.79 -18.62 7.86
CA MET A 219 -4.02 -19.41 7.68
C MET A 219 -5.19 -18.86 8.49
N TYR A 220 -5.00 -18.68 9.79
CA TYR A 220 -6.07 -18.23 10.68
C TYR A 220 -6.58 -16.83 10.35
N THR A 221 -5.65 -15.89 10.09
CA THR A 221 -5.98 -14.50 9.77
C THR A 221 -6.68 -14.40 8.42
N THR A 222 -6.18 -15.11 7.42
CA THR A 222 -6.71 -15.10 6.06
C THR A 222 -8.09 -15.73 5.99
N THR A 223 -8.29 -16.91 6.58
CA THR A 223 -9.59 -17.58 6.59
C THR A 223 -10.66 -16.79 7.34
N LYS A 224 -10.31 -16.10 8.44
CA LYS A 224 -11.21 -15.18 9.12
C LYS A 224 -11.60 -13.98 8.26
N GLN A 225 -10.70 -13.48 7.42
CA GLN A 225 -11.01 -12.40 6.46
C GLN A 225 -11.87 -12.91 5.30
N TRP A 226 -11.63 -14.11 4.80
CA TRP A 226 -12.48 -14.76 3.79
C TRP A 226 -13.91 -14.96 4.29
N ASP A 227 -14.06 -15.38 5.55
CA ASP A 227 -15.38 -15.49 6.19
C ASP A 227 -16.10 -14.14 6.26
N LYS A 228 -15.44 -13.09 6.73
CA LYS A 228 -15.99 -11.72 6.77
C LYS A 228 -16.39 -11.18 5.39
N LYS A 229 -15.67 -11.56 4.34
CA LYS A 229 -15.90 -11.15 2.95
C LYS A 229 -16.91 -12.05 2.21
N GLY A 230 -17.42 -13.08 2.87
CA GLY A 230 -18.37 -14.02 2.27
C GLY A 230 -17.78 -14.96 1.23
N TYR A 231 -16.46 -15.16 1.24
CA TYR A 231 -15.80 -16.12 0.34
C TYR A 231 -15.94 -17.57 0.83
N LEU A 232 -16.24 -17.77 2.11
CA LEU A 232 -16.46 -19.08 2.69
C LEU A 232 -17.95 -19.37 2.88
N VAL A 233 -18.33 -20.59 2.57
CA VAL A 233 -19.67 -21.11 2.87
C VAL A 233 -19.60 -21.93 4.15
N LYS A 234 -20.33 -21.52 5.17
CA LYS A 234 -20.42 -22.24 6.44
C LYS A 234 -21.41 -23.41 6.33
N ASN A 235 -21.04 -24.55 6.89
CA ASN A 235 -21.99 -25.62 7.09
C ASN A 235 -23.05 -25.19 8.12
N GLU A 236 -24.30 -25.62 7.94
CA GLU A 236 -25.40 -25.31 8.89
C GLU A 236 -25.15 -25.81 10.31
N LYS A 237 -24.18 -26.72 10.52
CA LYS A 237 -23.76 -27.22 11.83
C LYS A 237 -22.80 -26.33 12.61
N ASP A 238 -22.27 -25.27 11.98
CA ASP A 238 -21.32 -24.32 12.58
C ASP A 238 -21.95 -22.94 12.86
N ARG A 239 -23.30 -22.90 12.92
CA ARG A 239 -24.10 -21.74 13.33
C ARG A 239 -24.49 -21.77 14.79
#